data_7d720a46baa831cd4c3c403246b39071
#
_entry.id   7d720a46baa831cd4c3c403246b39071
#
_cell.length_a   1.000
_cell.length_b   1.000
_cell.length_c   1.000
_cell.angle_alpha   90.00
_cell.angle_beta   90.00
_cell.angle_gamma   90.00
#
_symmetry.space_group_name_H-M   'P 1'
#
loop_
_entity.id
_entity.type
_entity.pdbx_description
1 polymer ?
#
loop_
_entity_poly.entity_id
_entity_poly.type
_entity_poly.pdbx_seq_one_letter_code
_entity_poly.pdbx_strand_id
1 'polypeptide(L)'
;MTLSSLLLLAGGLALLVLGAEWLVRGSARLALLLGIPPLVVGLTVVAVGTSAPEAMVTLGAALDGRSQVALGNVLGSNVFNILLILGLAAVIAPIAVASRLLRLDVPAMVLLSVLVYLLALNGVIGPWEGGLLLALGAGYTGYRVWLARSRRIETPRPTVSREKAIRTGTPPGGLGKNLALTGAGLVLLAVGARWFVEGAIDVGRALGMSELVIGLTLVAGGTSLPEVAASIMAAFRGERDIAVGNVVGSNLYNLTLVLGLGGVASPGGIPVATGVLGFDIPFMIIVSVACLPIFFTGARIDRWEGALFLAYYVAYLGCLFLEAVDHDVLPLYSGIMWLFVIPLTVVTLGVIVVRELRARRRDGASELDIPLDKPGSA
;
A
#
# COMPACT_ATOMS: atom_id res chain seq x y z
N MET A 1 -9.49 -31.16 10.02
CA MET A 1 -8.70 -30.10 10.71
C MET A 1 -7.77 -30.76 11.69
N THR A 2 -6.47 -30.55 11.59
CA THR A 2 -5.47 -31.08 12.52
C THR A 2 -5.15 -30.05 13.60
N LEU A 3 -4.72 -30.52 14.78
CA LEU A 3 -4.26 -29.62 15.86
C LEU A 3 -3.10 -28.76 15.38
N SER A 4 -2.20 -29.31 14.54
CA SER A 4 -1.08 -28.57 13.95
C SER A 4 -1.53 -27.40 13.10
N SER A 5 -2.55 -27.55 12.26
CA SER A 5 -3.08 -26.45 11.42
C SER A 5 -3.64 -25.29 12.27
N LEU A 6 -4.33 -25.63 13.35
CA LEU A 6 -4.84 -24.62 14.30
C LEU A 6 -3.71 -23.91 15.08
N LEU A 7 -2.65 -24.64 15.44
CA LEU A 7 -1.47 -24.06 16.08
C LEU A 7 -0.71 -23.15 15.12
N LEU A 8 -0.59 -23.52 13.86
CA LEU A 8 0.02 -22.65 12.83
C LEU A 8 -0.80 -21.37 12.62
N LEU A 9 -2.13 -21.46 12.53
CA LEU A 9 -3.01 -20.28 12.42
C LEU A 9 -2.88 -19.37 13.63
N ALA A 10 -3.04 -19.91 14.83
CA ALA A 10 -3.00 -19.11 16.06
C ALA A 10 -1.59 -18.55 16.32
N GLY A 11 -0.55 -19.36 16.13
CA GLY A 11 0.84 -18.95 16.25
C GLY A 11 1.22 -17.90 15.20
N GLY A 12 0.82 -18.10 13.94
CA GLY A 12 1.02 -17.14 12.86
C GLY A 12 0.36 -15.80 13.14
N LEU A 13 -0.90 -15.81 13.59
CA LEU A 13 -1.61 -14.59 13.97
C LEU A 13 -0.94 -13.87 15.16
N ALA A 14 -0.51 -14.62 16.17
CA ALA A 14 0.21 -14.05 17.32
C ALA A 14 1.53 -13.39 16.89
N LEU A 15 2.30 -14.04 16.00
CA LEU A 15 3.54 -13.50 15.46
C LEU A 15 3.29 -12.26 14.58
N LEU A 16 2.23 -12.26 13.76
CA LEU A 16 1.83 -11.09 12.97
C LEU A 16 1.51 -9.89 13.87
N VAL A 17 0.71 -10.09 14.91
CA VAL A 17 0.35 -9.00 15.84
C VAL A 17 1.58 -8.50 16.61
N LEU A 18 2.40 -9.39 17.13
CA LEU A 18 3.61 -9.04 17.88
C LEU A 18 4.65 -8.36 16.97
N GLY A 19 4.86 -8.90 15.77
CA GLY A 19 5.77 -8.36 14.77
C GLY A 19 5.35 -6.96 14.32
N ALA A 20 4.07 -6.75 14.03
CA ALA A 20 3.52 -5.44 13.68
C ALA A 20 3.68 -4.42 14.82
N GLU A 21 3.43 -4.83 16.05
CA GLU A 21 3.62 -3.99 17.23
C GLU A 21 5.08 -3.56 17.39
N TRP A 22 6.04 -4.48 17.24
CA TRP A 22 7.46 -4.17 17.34
C TRP A 22 7.94 -3.31 16.19
N LEU A 23 7.50 -3.61 14.97
CA LEU A 23 7.83 -2.84 13.78
C LEU A 23 7.35 -1.39 13.91
N VAL A 24 6.07 -1.17 14.24
CA VAL A 24 5.49 0.18 14.34
C VAL A 24 6.14 0.98 15.47
N ARG A 25 6.33 0.37 16.64
CA ARG A 25 7.03 1.04 17.76
C ARG A 25 8.48 1.38 17.45
N GLY A 26 9.22 0.43 16.86
CA GLY A 26 10.61 0.62 16.48
C GLY A 26 10.75 1.73 15.45
N SER A 27 9.96 1.67 14.38
CA SER A 27 9.95 2.62 13.27
C SER A 27 9.56 4.04 13.70
N ALA A 28 8.51 4.19 14.52
CA ALA A 28 8.10 5.48 15.06
C ALA A 28 9.20 6.12 15.93
N ARG A 29 9.87 5.33 16.77
CA ARG A 29 11.00 5.81 17.60
C ARG A 29 12.24 6.13 16.76
N LEU A 30 12.51 5.35 15.70
CA LEU A 30 13.57 5.66 14.75
C LEU A 30 13.34 7.01 14.05
N ALA A 31 12.10 7.28 13.63
CA ALA A 31 11.73 8.56 13.06
C ALA A 31 12.06 9.72 14.01
N LEU A 32 11.69 9.58 15.30
CA LEU A 32 11.99 10.57 16.34
C LEU A 32 13.51 10.78 16.55
N LEU A 33 14.27 9.67 16.66
CA LEU A 33 15.73 9.71 16.90
C LEU A 33 16.48 10.35 15.73
N LEU A 34 16.06 10.01 14.50
CA LEU A 34 16.71 10.51 13.30
C LEU A 34 16.22 11.92 12.92
N GLY A 35 15.19 12.44 13.60
CA GLY A 35 14.59 13.74 13.31
C GLY A 35 13.95 13.79 11.92
N ILE A 36 13.43 12.67 11.42
CA ILE A 36 12.77 12.55 10.12
C ILE A 36 11.25 12.32 10.30
N PRO A 37 10.43 12.75 9.33
CA PRO A 37 8.98 12.50 9.42
C PRO A 37 8.66 10.99 9.45
N PRO A 38 7.71 10.52 10.29
CA PRO A 38 7.26 9.13 10.33
C PRO A 38 6.79 8.61 8.96
N LEU A 39 6.19 9.46 8.14
CA LEU A 39 5.83 9.16 6.76
C LEU A 39 7.02 8.63 5.94
N VAL A 40 8.20 9.25 6.09
CA VAL A 40 9.39 8.80 5.33
C VAL A 40 9.85 7.42 5.80
N VAL A 41 9.76 7.13 7.11
CA VAL A 41 10.08 5.79 7.63
C VAL A 41 9.07 4.77 7.14
N GLY A 42 7.78 5.11 7.11
CA GLY A 42 6.72 4.27 6.52
C GLY A 42 6.97 3.99 5.03
N LEU A 43 7.26 5.05 4.25
CA LEU A 43 7.54 4.98 2.81
C LEU A 43 8.84 4.24 2.45
N THR A 44 9.75 4.02 3.39
CA THR A 44 11.07 3.43 3.11
C THR A 44 11.30 2.17 3.93
N VAL A 45 11.70 2.31 5.20
CA VAL A 45 12.13 1.17 6.03
C VAL A 45 11.01 0.15 6.21
N VAL A 46 9.78 0.62 6.51
CA VAL A 46 8.64 -0.27 6.73
C VAL A 46 8.23 -0.92 5.41
N ALA A 47 8.00 -0.11 4.37
CA ALA A 47 7.54 -0.60 3.06
C ALA A 47 8.53 -1.57 2.40
N VAL A 48 9.83 -1.26 2.37
CA VAL A 48 10.85 -2.19 1.83
C VAL A 48 10.89 -3.49 2.63
N GLY A 49 10.78 -3.39 3.96
CA GLY A 49 10.86 -4.56 4.83
C GLY A 49 9.65 -5.47 4.72
N THR A 50 8.45 -4.90 4.63
CA THR A 50 7.21 -5.69 4.50
C THR A 50 7.07 -6.27 3.09
N SER A 51 7.53 -5.57 2.03
CA SER A 51 7.54 -6.10 0.66
C SER A 51 8.68 -7.09 0.35
N ALA A 52 9.48 -7.49 1.35
CA ALA A 52 10.51 -8.51 1.16
C ALA A 52 9.94 -9.90 0.77
N PRO A 53 8.82 -10.39 1.35
CA PRO A 53 8.17 -11.63 0.91
C PRO A 53 7.75 -11.57 -0.56
N GLU A 54 7.15 -10.47 -1.00
CA GLU A 54 6.78 -10.25 -2.40
C GLU A 54 8.01 -10.34 -3.32
N ALA A 55 9.12 -9.72 -2.92
CA ALA A 55 10.37 -9.78 -3.68
C ALA A 55 10.88 -11.21 -3.79
N MET A 56 10.85 -11.99 -2.71
CA MET A 56 11.30 -13.39 -2.71
C MET A 56 10.40 -14.28 -3.58
N VAL A 57 9.07 -14.11 -3.51
CA VAL A 57 8.12 -14.88 -4.34
C VAL A 57 8.29 -14.51 -5.82
N THR A 58 8.36 -13.23 -6.14
CA THR A 58 8.53 -12.77 -7.53
C THR A 58 9.87 -13.21 -8.11
N LEU A 59 10.95 -13.08 -7.35
CA LEU A 59 12.28 -13.52 -7.77
C LEU A 59 12.32 -15.04 -8.00
N GLY A 60 11.78 -15.84 -7.06
CA GLY A 60 11.70 -17.29 -7.20
C GLY A 60 10.88 -17.69 -8.41
N ALA A 61 9.71 -17.10 -8.60
CA ALA A 61 8.85 -17.38 -9.76
C ALA A 61 9.51 -16.99 -11.09
N ALA A 62 10.24 -15.86 -11.12
CA ALA A 62 10.97 -15.40 -12.30
C ALA A 62 12.11 -16.38 -12.67
N LEU A 63 12.88 -16.83 -11.69
CA LEU A 63 13.95 -17.81 -11.89
C LEU A 63 13.44 -19.18 -12.34
N ASP A 64 12.27 -19.60 -11.84
CA ASP A 64 11.61 -20.86 -12.20
C ASP A 64 10.85 -20.77 -13.55
N GLY A 65 10.87 -19.62 -14.23
CA GLY A 65 10.13 -19.38 -15.48
C GLY A 65 8.61 -19.27 -15.32
N ARG A 66 8.12 -19.13 -14.08
CA ARG A 66 6.70 -18.94 -13.75
C ARG A 66 6.30 -17.47 -13.79
N SER A 67 6.45 -16.86 -14.97
CA SER A 67 6.33 -15.41 -15.18
C SER A 67 4.96 -14.85 -14.83
N GLN A 68 3.89 -15.60 -15.04
CA GLN A 68 2.52 -15.18 -14.68
C GLN A 68 2.37 -15.02 -13.15
N VAL A 69 3.00 -15.93 -12.38
CA VAL A 69 3.00 -15.83 -10.91
C VAL A 69 3.80 -14.61 -10.46
N ALA A 70 4.96 -14.35 -11.08
CA ALA A 70 5.79 -13.19 -10.75
C ALA A 70 5.03 -11.88 -11.01
N LEU A 71 4.41 -11.73 -12.16
CA LEU A 71 3.68 -10.52 -12.54
C LEU A 71 2.38 -10.37 -11.73
N GLY A 72 1.62 -11.45 -11.59
CA GLY A 72 0.38 -11.48 -10.81
C GLY A 72 0.61 -11.11 -9.34
N ASN A 73 1.72 -11.57 -8.72
CA ASN A 73 2.09 -11.19 -7.37
C ASN A 73 2.30 -9.66 -7.24
N VAL A 74 3.01 -9.04 -8.17
CA VAL A 74 3.25 -7.59 -8.15
C VAL A 74 1.97 -6.80 -8.35
N LEU A 75 1.20 -7.10 -9.40
CA LEU A 75 -0.02 -6.36 -9.73
C LEU A 75 -1.09 -6.57 -8.66
N GLY A 76 -1.29 -7.83 -8.24
CA GLY A 76 -2.24 -8.20 -7.20
C GLY A 76 -1.94 -7.52 -5.86
N SER A 77 -0.67 -7.52 -5.41
CA SER A 77 -0.27 -6.84 -4.17
C SER A 77 -0.50 -5.33 -4.23
N ASN A 78 -0.32 -4.68 -5.40
CA ASN A 78 -0.61 -3.25 -5.53
C ASN A 78 -2.10 -2.94 -5.40
N VAL A 79 -2.96 -3.72 -6.04
CA VAL A 79 -4.43 -3.60 -5.90
C VAL A 79 -4.87 -3.90 -4.46
N PHE A 80 -4.32 -4.96 -3.87
CA PHE A 80 -4.57 -5.38 -2.50
C PHE A 80 -4.21 -4.29 -1.49
N ASN A 81 -3.04 -3.69 -1.62
CA ASN A 81 -2.55 -2.64 -0.73
C ASN A 81 -3.48 -1.43 -0.72
N ILE A 82 -3.96 -0.97 -1.87
CA ILE A 82 -4.85 0.19 -1.95
C ILE A 82 -6.27 -0.19 -1.54
N LEU A 83 -6.86 -1.20 -2.16
CA LEU A 83 -8.27 -1.47 -1.96
C LEU A 83 -8.55 -2.14 -0.62
N LEU A 84 -7.74 -3.14 -0.22
CA LEU A 84 -7.99 -3.84 1.05
C LEU A 84 -7.30 -3.16 2.22
N ILE A 85 -5.97 -2.96 2.17
CA ILE A 85 -5.22 -2.51 3.35
C ILE A 85 -5.58 -1.07 3.69
N LEU A 86 -5.50 -0.17 2.72
CA LEU A 86 -5.84 1.24 2.96
C LEU A 86 -7.33 1.40 3.27
N GLY A 87 -8.20 0.64 2.58
CA GLY A 87 -9.62 0.58 2.84
C GLY A 87 -9.92 0.17 4.28
N LEU A 88 -9.34 -0.95 4.74
CA LEU A 88 -9.53 -1.46 6.09
C LEU A 88 -8.98 -0.49 7.16
N ALA A 89 -7.77 0.03 6.94
CA ALA A 89 -7.16 0.99 7.85
C ALA A 89 -8.01 2.27 8.00
N ALA A 90 -8.62 2.77 6.91
CA ALA A 90 -9.49 3.95 6.91
C ALA A 90 -10.84 3.68 7.61
N VAL A 91 -11.41 2.48 7.45
CA VAL A 91 -12.64 2.07 8.17
C VAL A 91 -12.39 2.00 9.67
N ILE A 92 -11.25 1.46 10.10
CA ILE A 92 -10.85 1.39 11.52
C ILE A 92 -10.69 2.81 12.08
N ALA A 93 -9.90 3.64 11.44
CA ALA A 93 -9.64 5.01 11.85
C ALA A 93 -9.46 5.91 10.62
N PRO A 94 -10.25 7.01 10.47
CA PRO A 94 -10.05 7.96 9.40
C PRO A 94 -8.59 8.44 9.34
N ILE A 95 -7.98 8.40 8.17
CA ILE A 95 -6.54 8.60 8.00
C ILE A 95 -6.27 10.01 7.45
N ALA A 96 -5.63 10.86 8.24
CA ALA A 96 -5.14 12.14 7.74
C ALA A 96 -3.97 11.92 6.77
N VAL A 97 -4.08 12.49 5.57
CA VAL A 97 -3.07 12.36 4.52
C VAL A 97 -2.16 13.59 4.52
N ALA A 98 -0.86 13.37 4.59
CA ALA A 98 0.11 14.46 4.52
C ALA A 98 0.09 15.09 3.11
N SER A 99 0.06 16.43 3.03
CA SER A 99 0.04 17.16 1.74
C SER A 99 1.24 16.81 0.83
N ARG A 100 2.35 16.38 1.42
CA ARG A 100 3.54 15.94 0.68
C ARG A 100 3.32 14.61 -0.02
N LEU A 101 2.62 13.68 0.61
CA LEU A 101 2.25 12.40 0.02
C LEU A 101 1.38 12.62 -1.23
N LEU A 102 0.41 13.53 -1.14
CA LEU A 102 -0.44 13.94 -2.26
C LEU A 102 0.32 14.57 -3.43
N ARG A 103 1.34 15.37 -3.13
CA ARG A 103 2.07 16.16 -4.15
C ARG A 103 3.22 15.41 -4.79
N LEU A 104 3.71 14.36 -4.17
CA LEU A 104 4.91 13.66 -4.63
C LEU A 104 4.70 12.14 -4.74
N ASP A 105 4.31 11.47 -3.64
CA ASP A 105 4.40 10.02 -3.57
C ASP A 105 3.27 9.32 -4.34
N VAL A 106 2.03 9.81 -4.22
CA VAL A 106 0.90 9.27 -4.97
C VAL A 106 1.01 9.56 -6.47
N PRO A 107 1.37 10.78 -6.93
CA PRO A 107 1.69 11.00 -8.34
C PRO A 107 2.84 10.13 -8.86
N ALA A 108 3.89 9.92 -8.07
CA ALA A 108 4.99 9.02 -8.45
C ALA A 108 4.50 7.57 -8.62
N MET A 109 3.64 7.09 -7.69
CA MET A 109 3.02 5.76 -7.79
C MET A 109 2.18 5.63 -9.07
N VAL A 110 1.35 6.61 -9.39
CA VAL A 110 0.53 6.62 -10.61
C VAL A 110 1.42 6.64 -11.86
N LEU A 111 2.44 7.52 -11.90
CA LEU A 111 3.36 7.61 -13.02
C LEU A 111 4.15 6.30 -13.23
N LEU A 112 4.59 5.65 -12.15
CA LEU A 112 5.25 4.35 -12.24
C LEU A 112 4.30 3.26 -12.72
N SER A 113 3.03 3.27 -12.28
CA SER A 113 2.02 2.33 -12.78
C SER A 113 1.81 2.48 -14.29
N VAL A 114 1.72 3.73 -14.77
CA VAL A 114 1.62 4.04 -16.22
C VAL A 114 2.91 3.65 -16.95
N LEU A 115 4.08 3.92 -16.36
CA LEU A 115 5.35 3.51 -16.95
C LEU A 115 5.45 2.00 -17.11
N VAL A 116 5.07 1.22 -16.10
CA VAL A 116 5.02 -0.26 -16.20
C VAL A 116 4.12 -0.70 -17.35
N TYR A 117 2.95 -0.07 -17.52
CA TYR A 117 2.09 -0.34 -18.67
C TYR A 117 2.79 -0.08 -20.01
N LEU A 118 3.45 1.08 -20.13
CA LEU A 118 4.17 1.46 -21.37
C LEU A 118 5.34 0.49 -21.65
N LEU A 119 6.09 0.09 -20.64
CA LEU A 119 7.17 -0.89 -20.76
C LEU A 119 6.66 -2.28 -21.15
N ALA A 120 5.45 -2.63 -20.71
CA ALA A 120 4.82 -3.92 -20.99
C ALA A 120 4.18 -4.02 -22.40
N LEU A 121 4.03 -2.91 -23.14
CA LEU A 121 3.34 -2.88 -24.45
C LEU A 121 3.99 -3.78 -25.51
N ASN A 122 5.28 -4.05 -25.41
CA ASN A 122 5.99 -4.98 -26.31
C ASN A 122 5.76 -6.47 -25.94
N GLY A 123 4.96 -6.74 -24.90
CA GLY A 123 4.63 -8.09 -24.43
C GLY A 123 5.66 -8.73 -23.50
N VAL A 124 6.73 -8.02 -23.10
CA VAL A 124 7.78 -8.56 -22.20
C VAL A 124 8.33 -7.45 -21.32
N ILE A 125 8.50 -7.69 -20.04
CA ILE A 125 9.30 -6.86 -19.12
C ILE A 125 10.67 -7.54 -18.98
N GLY A 126 11.64 -7.10 -19.76
CA GLY A 126 12.97 -7.70 -19.83
C GLY A 126 13.98 -7.14 -18.81
N PRO A 127 15.24 -7.61 -18.89
CA PRO A 127 16.29 -7.16 -17.97
C PRO A 127 16.57 -5.66 -18.04
N TRP A 128 16.39 -5.03 -19.21
CA TRP A 128 16.56 -3.59 -19.37
C TRP A 128 15.47 -2.79 -18.65
N GLU A 129 14.20 -3.17 -18.86
CA GLU A 129 13.06 -2.55 -18.19
C GLU A 129 13.15 -2.79 -16.68
N GLY A 130 13.53 -4.00 -16.27
CA GLY A 130 13.80 -4.33 -14.86
C GLY A 130 14.91 -3.47 -14.26
N GLY A 131 16.03 -3.28 -14.97
CA GLY A 131 17.14 -2.42 -14.57
C GLY A 131 16.72 -0.94 -14.44
N LEU A 132 15.90 -0.45 -15.36
CA LEU A 132 15.31 0.90 -15.30
C LEU A 132 14.42 1.07 -14.06
N LEU A 133 13.55 0.10 -13.79
CA LEU A 133 12.66 0.13 -12.60
C LEU A 133 13.47 0.13 -11.31
N LEU A 134 14.53 -0.69 -11.20
CA LEU A 134 15.44 -0.69 -10.04
C LEU A 134 16.14 0.67 -9.86
N ALA A 135 16.62 1.27 -10.95
CA ALA A 135 17.27 2.58 -10.91
C ALA A 135 16.29 3.67 -10.44
N LEU A 136 15.04 3.64 -10.92
CA LEU A 136 13.98 4.56 -10.49
C LEU A 136 13.64 4.38 -9.00
N GLY A 137 13.56 3.14 -8.50
CA GLY A 137 13.34 2.85 -7.08
C GLY A 137 14.48 3.35 -6.20
N ALA A 138 15.72 3.13 -6.61
CA ALA A 138 16.90 3.64 -5.92
C ALA A 138 16.94 5.18 -5.92
N GLY A 139 16.65 5.80 -7.06
CA GLY A 139 16.58 7.25 -7.21
C GLY A 139 15.47 7.86 -6.34
N TYR A 140 14.28 7.27 -6.34
CA TYR A 140 13.16 7.69 -5.47
C TYR A 140 13.56 7.61 -3.99
N THR A 141 14.12 6.47 -3.56
CA THR A 141 14.55 6.27 -2.17
C THR A 141 15.62 7.27 -1.78
N GLY A 142 16.65 7.45 -2.62
CA GLY A 142 17.72 8.43 -2.41
C GLY A 142 17.17 9.85 -2.29
N TYR A 143 16.25 10.25 -3.17
CA TYR A 143 15.59 11.55 -3.13
C TYR A 143 14.76 11.74 -1.85
N ARG A 144 14.00 10.71 -1.41
CA ARG A 144 13.22 10.77 -0.16
C ARG A 144 14.11 10.94 1.07
N VAL A 145 15.20 10.19 1.14
CA VAL A 145 16.19 10.30 2.23
C VAL A 145 16.88 11.67 2.21
N TRP A 146 17.29 12.14 1.05
CA TRP A 146 17.90 13.46 0.90
C TRP A 146 16.95 14.57 1.32
N LEU A 147 15.69 14.53 0.85
CA LEU A 147 14.66 15.53 1.19
C LEU A 147 14.35 15.54 2.70
N ALA A 148 14.32 14.36 3.33
CA ALA A 148 14.13 14.23 4.77
C ALA A 148 15.27 14.85 5.58
N ARG A 149 16.51 14.70 5.10
CA ARG A 149 17.70 15.29 5.73
C ARG A 149 17.81 16.81 5.50
N SER A 150 17.50 17.28 4.29
CA SER A 150 17.59 18.70 3.92
C SER A 150 16.56 19.57 4.64
N ARG A 151 15.38 19.02 4.95
CA ARG A 151 14.28 19.76 5.60
C ARG A 151 14.10 19.41 7.08
N ARG A 152 15.19 19.16 7.78
CA ARG A 152 15.22 18.87 9.23
C ARG A 152 14.56 19.94 10.11
N ILE A 153 14.20 21.12 9.54
CA ILE A 153 13.74 22.33 10.23
C ILE A 153 12.21 22.45 10.27
N GLU A 154 11.46 21.77 9.40
CA GLU A 154 9.99 21.75 9.51
C GLU A 154 9.59 20.80 10.64
N THR A 155 9.03 21.36 11.71
CA THR A 155 8.53 20.58 12.86
C THR A 155 7.63 19.44 12.39
N PRO A 156 8.00 18.18 12.67
CA PRO A 156 7.14 17.04 12.32
C PRO A 156 5.76 17.23 12.98
N ARG A 157 4.67 16.85 12.28
CA ARG A 157 3.34 16.81 12.90
C ARG A 157 3.43 16.03 14.22
N PRO A 158 2.73 16.48 15.30
CA PRO A 158 2.70 15.71 16.54
C PRO A 158 2.16 14.31 16.24
N THR A 159 2.97 13.29 16.54
CA THR A 159 2.56 11.89 16.50
C THR A 159 2.28 11.43 17.91
N VAL A 160 1.48 10.37 18.05
CA VAL A 160 1.19 9.78 19.37
C VAL A 160 2.47 9.43 20.13
N SER A 161 3.46 8.89 19.41
CA SER A 161 4.77 8.56 20.01
C SER A 161 5.53 9.80 20.48
N ARG A 162 5.47 10.90 19.75
CA ARG A 162 6.10 12.17 20.12
C ARG A 162 5.42 12.83 21.30
N GLU A 163 4.09 12.89 21.28
CA GLU A 163 3.31 13.42 22.42
C GLU A 163 3.55 12.60 23.67
N LYS A 164 3.57 11.28 23.57
CA LYS A 164 3.87 10.38 24.68
C LYS A 164 5.30 10.59 25.20
N ALA A 165 6.29 10.69 24.34
CA ALA A 165 7.68 10.96 24.72
C ALA A 165 7.82 12.31 25.47
N ILE A 166 7.12 13.35 25.01
CA ILE A 166 7.09 14.66 25.68
C ILE A 166 6.39 14.57 27.04
N ARG A 167 5.22 13.89 27.12
CA ARG A 167 4.41 13.76 28.35
C ARG A 167 5.11 12.92 29.42
N THR A 168 5.77 11.83 29.02
CA THR A 168 6.37 10.87 29.97
C THR A 168 7.84 11.16 30.27
N GLY A 169 8.46 12.12 29.56
CA GLY A 169 9.91 12.38 29.68
C GLY A 169 10.77 11.16 29.31
N THR A 170 10.18 10.13 28.70
CA THR A 170 10.89 8.89 28.41
C THR A 170 11.65 9.03 27.11
N PRO A 171 12.99 8.98 27.10
CA PRO A 171 13.75 9.04 25.86
C PRO A 171 13.37 7.88 24.93
N PRO A 172 13.40 8.07 23.60
CA PRO A 172 12.95 7.07 22.62
C PRO A 172 13.81 5.79 22.59
N GLY A 173 14.74 5.62 23.52
CA GLY A 173 15.68 4.50 23.53
C GLY A 173 16.87 4.73 22.58
N GLY A 174 17.92 3.90 22.67
CA GLY A 174 19.08 3.99 21.78
C GLY A 174 18.75 3.54 20.35
N LEU A 175 19.54 4.01 19.37
CA LEU A 175 19.41 3.65 17.94
C LEU A 175 19.44 2.14 17.74
N GLY A 176 20.41 1.43 18.34
CA GLY A 176 20.54 -0.03 18.20
C GLY A 176 19.32 -0.80 18.70
N LYS A 177 18.71 -0.39 19.83
CA LYS A 177 17.49 -1.01 20.36
C LYS A 177 16.30 -0.87 19.40
N ASN A 178 16.11 0.31 18.80
CA ASN A 178 14.99 0.54 17.91
C ASN A 178 15.22 -0.11 16.53
N LEU A 179 16.45 -0.19 16.05
CA LEU A 179 16.81 -0.98 14.87
C LEU A 179 16.54 -2.48 15.10
N ALA A 180 16.98 -3.02 16.25
CA ALA A 180 16.71 -4.41 16.61
C ALA A 180 15.22 -4.69 16.73
N LEU A 181 14.44 -3.76 17.31
CA LEU A 181 12.99 -3.90 17.44
C LEU A 181 12.30 -3.88 16.06
N THR A 182 12.71 -2.98 15.16
CA THR A 182 12.21 -2.90 13.79
C THR A 182 12.56 -4.18 13.01
N GLY A 183 13.82 -4.62 13.05
CA GLY A 183 14.29 -5.83 12.37
C GLY A 183 13.61 -7.10 12.90
N ALA A 184 13.55 -7.26 14.23
CA ALA A 184 12.82 -8.38 14.83
C ALA A 184 11.32 -8.37 14.47
N GLY A 185 10.70 -7.19 14.43
CA GLY A 185 9.33 -7.01 13.96
C GLY A 185 9.13 -7.53 12.54
N LEU A 186 10.03 -7.19 11.61
CA LEU A 186 9.99 -7.68 10.22
C LEU A 186 10.15 -9.21 10.14
N VAL A 187 11.08 -9.79 10.89
CA VAL A 187 11.27 -11.24 10.93
C VAL A 187 10.01 -11.94 11.47
N LEU A 188 9.43 -11.44 12.56
CA LEU A 188 8.21 -11.99 13.13
C LEU A 188 7.03 -11.90 12.16
N LEU A 189 6.91 -10.80 11.42
CA LEU A 189 5.87 -10.63 10.38
C LEU A 189 6.05 -11.66 9.28
N ALA A 190 7.26 -11.86 8.77
CA ALA A 190 7.53 -12.82 7.69
C ALA A 190 7.24 -14.27 8.14
N VAL A 191 7.71 -14.67 9.32
CA VAL A 191 7.46 -16.00 9.88
C VAL A 191 5.97 -16.18 10.20
N GLY A 192 5.35 -15.16 10.79
CA GLY A 192 3.94 -15.17 11.15
C GLY A 192 3.02 -15.29 9.93
N ALA A 193 3.33 -14.55 8.84
CA ALA A 193 2.59 -14.65 7.57
C ALA A 193 2.68 -16.07 7.00
N ARG A 194 3.87 -16.65 6.95
CA ARG A 194 4.08 -18.00 6.46
C ARG A 194 3.27 -19.02 7.25
N TRP A 195 3.36 -19.02 8.57
CA TRP A 195 2.63 -19.96 9.43
C TRP A 195 1.13 -19.77 9.30
N PHE A 196 0.66 -18.52 9.24
CA PHE A 196 -0.75 -18.22 9.09
C PHE A 196 -1.30 -18.77 7.76
N VAL A 197 -0.59 -18.55 6.65
CA VAL A 197 -0.99 -19.05 5.32
C VAL A 197 -0.98 -20.56 5.28
N GLU A 198 0.08 -21.22 5.76
CA GLU A 198 0.16 -22.69 5.81
C GLU A 198 -1.01 -23.28 6.61
N GLY A 199 -1.30 -22.74 7.79
CA GLY A 199 -2.44 -23.15 8.60
C GLY A 199 -3.79 -22.88 7.95
N ALA A 200 -3.95 -21.73 7.29
CA ALA A 200 -5.17 -21.36 6.57
C ALA A 200 -5.44 -22.27 5.37
N ILE A 201 -4.41 -22.63 4.60
CA ILE A 201 -4.50 -23.59 3.48
C ILE A 201 -5.00 -24.96 4.00
N ASP A 202 -4.39 -25.48 5.05
CA ASP A 202 -4.78 -26.77 5.63
C ASP A 202 -6.23 -26.77 6.13
N VAL A 203 -6.65 -25.69 6.77
CA VAL A 203 -8.05 -25.52 7.22
C VAL A 203 -8.99 -25.38 6.03
N GLY A 204 -8.64 -24.59 5.01
CA GLY A 204 -9.43 -24.44 3.79
C GLY A 204 -9.66 -25.79 3.09
N ARG A 205 -8.60 -26.60 2.95
CA ARG A 205 -8.71 -27.98 2.41
C ARG A 205 -9.62 -28.86 3.26
N ALA A 206 -9.48 -28.80 4.59
CA ALA A 206 -10.32 -29.57 5.50
C ALA A 206 -11.80 -29.15 5.46
N LEU A 207 -12.10 -27.90 5.09
CA LEU A 207 -13.45 -27.40 4.86
C LEU A 207 -13.97 -27.68 3.44
N GLY A 208 -13.18 -28.34 2.57
CA GLY A 208 -13.58 -28.68 1.21
C GLY A 208 -13.46 -27.54 0.20
N MET A 209 -12.68 -26.48 0.53
CA MET A 209 -12.38 -25.42 -0.43
C MET A 209 -11.56 -25.99 -1.59
N SER A 210 -11.86 -25.56 -2.82
CA SER A 210 -11.05 -25.94 -3.98
C SER A 210 -9.66 -25.30 -3.93
N GLU A 211 -8.65 -25.95 -4.53
CA GLU A 211 -7.28 -25.41 -4.64
C GLU A 211 -7.27 -24.05 -5.36
N LEU A 212 -8.22 -23.83 -6.29
CA LEU A 212 -8.40 -22.56 -6.97
C LEU A 212 -8.79 -21.45 -6.00
N VAL A 213 -9.79 -21.67 -5.16
CA VAL A 213 -10.25 -20.69 -4.17
C VAL A 213 -9.14 -20.42 -3.14
N ILE A 214 -8.45 -21.46 -2.68
CA ILE A 214 -7.30 -21.33 -1.79
C ILE A 214 -6.20 -20.48 -2.44
N GLY A 215 -5.87 -20.75 -3.70
CA GLY A 215 -4.86 -19.98 -4.45
C GLY A 215 -5.21 -18.51 -4.62
N LEU A 216 -6.45 -18.24 -5.05
CA LEU A 216 -6.93 -16.88 -5.31
C LEU A 216 -7.10 -16.01 -4.05
N THR A 217 -7.32 -16.64 -2.89
CA THR A 217 -7.59 -15.91 -1.65
C THR A 217 -6.42 -15.97 -0.66
N LEU A 218 -6.12 -17.17 -0.16
CA LEU A 218 -5.17 -17.35 0.94
C LEU A 218 -3.72 -17.21 0.49
N VAL A 219 -3.38 -17.76 -0.67
CA VAL A 219 -2.00 -17.68 -1.18
C VAL A 219 -1.72 -16.30 -1.76
N ALA A 220 -2.63 -15.78 -2.59
CA ALA A 220 -2.46 -14.49 -3.22
C ALA A 220 -2.39 -13.32 -2.20
N GLY A 221 -3.20 -13.37 -1.13
CA GLY A 221 -3.14 -12.39 -0.05
C GLY A 221 -2.02 -12.62 0.97
N GLY A 222 -1.40 -13.80 0.94
CA GLY A 222 -0.50 -14.26 2.00
C GLY A 222 0.81 -13.48 2.09
N THR A 223 1.39 -13.10 0.96
CA THR A 223 2.64 -12.31 0.92
C THR A 223 2.43 -10.91 1.49
N SER A 224 1.25 -10.33 1.31
CA SER A 224 0.91 -8.98 1.79
C SER A 224 0.35 -8.94 3.22
N LEU A 225 0.32 -10.07 3.95
CA LEU A 225 -0.07 -10.10 5.37
C LEU A 225 0.83 -9.24 6.28
N PRO A 226 2.15 -9.14 6.06
CA PRO A 226 2.99 -8.20 6.80
C PRO A 226 2.53 -6.75 6.64
N GLU A 227 2.19 -6.34 5.41
CA GLU A 227 1.65 -5.01 5.10
C GLU A 227 0.33 -4.76 5.82
N VAL A 228 -0.60 -5.74 5.77
CA VAL A 228 -1.89 -5.70 6.49
C VAL A 228 -1.65 -5.46 7.97
N ALA A 229 -0.85 -6.33 8.59
CA ALA A 229 -0.60 -6.28 10.03
C ALA A 229 0.10 -4.98 10.45
N ALA A 230 1.12 -4.55 9.69
CA ALA A 230 1.85 -3.31 9.95
C ALA A 230 0.94 -2.07 9.81
N SER A 231 0.16 -1.96 8.73
CA SER A 231 -0.69 -0.79 8.47
C SER A 231 -1.87 -0.71 9.43
N ILE A 232 -2.52 -1.84 9.75
CA ILE A 232 -3.59 -1.90 10.74
C ILE A 232 -3.05 -1.54 12.13
N MET A 233 -1.92 -2.11 12.54
CA MET A 233 -1.30 -1.78 13.82
C MET A 233 -0.91 -0.32 13.92
N ALA A 234 -0.35 0.27 12.85
CA ALA A 234 -0.02 1.69 12.79
C ALA A 234 -1.29 2.56 12.91
N ALA A 235 -2.38 2.20 12.24
CA ALA A 235 -3.67 2.88 12.35
C ALA A 235 -4.22 2.82 13.80
N PHE A 236 -4.22 1.65 14.44
CA PHE A 236 -4.64 1.47 15.84
C PHE A 236 -3.76 2.26 16.82
N ARG A 237 -2.46 2.40 16.54
CA ARG A 237 -1.52 3.15 17.38
C ARG A 237 -1.57 4.66 17.15
N GLY A 238 -2.37 5.12 16.18
CA GLY A 238 -2.44 6.53 15.79
C GLY A 238 -1.23 7.02 14.97
N GLU A 239 -0.34 6.10 14.55
CA GLU A 239 0.81 6.38 13.67
C GLU A 239 0.38 6.35 12.20
N ARG A 240 -0.62 7.20 11.87
CA ARG A 240 -1.32 7.20 10.57
C ARG A 240 -0.39 7.44 9.39
N ASP A 241 0.62 8.28 9.58
CA ASP A 241 1.64 8.56 8.56
C ASP A 241 2.46 7.30 8.21
N ILE A 242 2.72 6.42 9.19
CA ILE A 242 3.38 5.13 8.95
C ILE A 242 2.44 4.20 8.19
N ALA A 243 1.13 4.15 8.53
CA ALA A 243 0.16 3.30 7.85
C ALA A 243 0.05 3.63 6.36
N VAL A 244 -0.19 4.91 6.02
CA VAL A 244 -0.31 5.35 4.61
C VAL A 244 1.04 5.26 3.91
N GLY A 245 2.12 5.61 4.59
CA GLY A 245 3.48 5.50 4.07
C GLY A 245 3.84 4.06 3.71
N ASN A 246 3.46 3.09 4.55
CA ASN A 246 3.65 1.67 4.24
C ASN A 246 2.91 1.27 2.96
N VAL A 247 1.61 1.55 2.85
CA VAL A 247 0.80 1.18 1.68
C VAL A 247 1.33 1.79 0.39
N VAL A 248 1.53 3.11 0.36
CA VAL A 248 2.01 3.82 -0.85
C VAL A 248 3.46 3.43 -1.16
N GLY A 249 4.29 3.26 -0.13
CA GLY A 249 5.68 2.82 -0.28
C GLY A 249 5.77 1.40 -0.83
N SER A 250 5.00 0.45 -0.29
CA SER A 250 4.97 -0.93 -0.79
C SER A 250 4.53 -0.98 -2.26
N ASN A 251 3.56 -0.17 -2.69
CA ASN A 251 3.18 -0.10 -4.10
C ASN A 251 4.32 0.42 -4.98
N LEU A 252 5.01 1.47 -4.55
CA LEU A 252 6.18 2.00 -5.26
C LEU A 252 7.30 0.95 -5.36
N TYR A 253 7.59 0.22 -4.27
CA TYR A 253 8.62 -0.81 -4.26
C TYR A 253 8.22 -2.07 -5.01
N ASN A 254 6.95 -2.45 -4.99
CA ASN A 254 6.45 -3.56 -5.81
C ASN A 254 6.67 -3.28 -7.30
N LEU A 255 6.38 -2.06 -7.76
CA LEU A 255 6.58 -1.66 -9.16
C LEU A 255 8.07 -1.46 -9.52
N THR A 256 8.91 -1.04 -8.57
CA THR A 256 10.31 -0.71 -8.86
C THR A 256 11.26 -1.81 -8.44
N LEU A 257 11.27 -2.18 -7.16
CA LEU A 257 12.20 -3.18 -6.62
C LEU A 257 11.76 -4.60 -6.99
N VAL A 258 10.51 -4.96 -6.69
CA VAL A 258 10.03 -6.35 -6.82
C VAL A 258 9.92 -6.74 -8.31
N LEU A 259 9.21 -5.94 -9.12
CA LEU A 259 9.09 -6.18 -10.56
C LEU A 259 10.44 -6.00 -11.27
N GLY A 260 11.23 -5.02 -10.84
CA GLY A 260 12.57 -4.78 -11.37
C GLY A 260 13.51 -5.97 -11.16
N LEU A 261 13.54 -6.55 -9.94
CA LEU A 261 14.30 -7.77 -9.65
C LEU A 261 13.80 -8.96 -10.49
N GLY A 262 12.49 -9.14 -10.60
CA GLY A 262 11.89 -10.19 -11.42
C GLY A 262 12.27 -10.07 -12.89
N GLY A 263 12.20 -8.85 -13.47
CA GLY A 263 12.57 -8.59 -14.86
C GLY A 263 14.05 -8.86 -15.16
N VAL A 264 14.94 -8.44 -14.23
CA VAL A 264 16.40 -8.67 -14.37
C VAL A 264 16.75 -10.15 -14.21
N ALA A 265 16.10 -10.84 -13.28
CA ALA A 265 16.40 -12.25 -12.96
C ALA A 265 15.77 -13.26 -13.93
N SER A 266 14.72 -12.87 -14.65
CA SER A 266 14.02 -13.78 -15.58
C SER A 266 14.83 -13.98 -16.86
N PRO A 267 15.21 -15.22 -17.20
CA PRO A 267 15.84 -15.51 -18.48
C PRO A 267 14.92 -15.17 -19.65
N GLY A 268 15.23 -14.12 -20.40
CA GLY A 268 14.38 -13.63 -21.51
C GLY A 268 13.28 -12.64 -21.10
N GLY A 269 13.24 -12.24 -19.83
CA GLY A 269 12.25 -11.31 -19.27
C GLY A 269 10.95 -12.01 -18.81
N ILE A 270 10.04 -11.22 -18.26
CA ILE A 270 8.71 -11.65 -17.82
C ILE A 270 7.73 -11.44 -18.97
N PRO A 271 7.21 -12.50 -19.64
CA PRO A 271 6.16 -12.36 -20.64
C PRO A 271 4.89 -11.77 -20.04
N VAL A 272 4.29 -10.81 -20.75
CA VAL A 272 3.05 -10.16 -20.35
C VAL A 272 1.92 -10.64 -21.26
N ALA A 273 1.00 -11.41 -20.71
CA ALA A 273 -0.15 -11.91 -21.45
C ALA A 273 -1.09 -10.76 -21.87
N THR A 274 -1.81 -10.95 -22.99
CA THR A 274 -2.76 -9.96 -23.52
C THR A 274 -3.86 -9.59 -22.52
N GLY A 275 -4.33 -10.57 -21.70
CA GLY A 275 -5.30 -10.33 -20.63
C GLY A 275 -4.75 -9.39 -19.55
N VAL A 276 -3.51 -9.58 -19.15
CA VAL A 276 -2.83 -8.73 -18.15
C VAL A 276 -2.67 -7.29 -18.67
N LEU A 277 -2.30 -7.13 -19.95
CA LEU A 277 -2.23 -5.82 -20.62
C LEU A 277 -3.61 -5.16 -20.75
N GLY A 278 -4.64 -5.95 -21.04
CA GLY A 278 -5.99 -5.43 -21.29
C GLY A 278 -6.80 -5.17 -20.02
N PHE A 279 -6.49 -5.83 -18.90
CA PHE A 279 -7.28 -5.75 -17.68
C PHE A 279 -6.45 -5.45 -16.43
N ASP A 280 -5.51 -6.29 -16.02
CA ASP A 280 -4.88 -6.18 -14.69
C ASP A 280 -4.07 -4.91 -14.52
N ILE A 281 -3.20 -4.56 -15.50
CA ILE A 281 -2.40 -3.34 -15.41
C ILE A 281 -3.28 -2.09 -15.49
N PRO A 282 -4.23 -1.94 -16.45
CA PRO A 282 -5.20 -0.84 -16.46
C PRO A 282 -6.00 -0.73 -15.16
N PHE A 283 -6.48 -1.84 -14.60
CA PHE A 283 -7.20 -1.83 -13.34
C PHE A 283 -6.33 -1.31 -12.18
N MET A 284 -5.08 -1.79 -12.06
CA MET A 284 -4.12 -1.29 -11.07
C MET A 284 -3.87 0.22 -11.23
N ILE A 285 -3.77 0.73 -12.47
CA ILE A 285 -3.62 2.17 -12.74
C ILE A 285 -4.85 2.93 -12.24
N ILE A 286 -6.06 2.47 -12.56
CA ILE A 286 -7.31 3.11 -12.14
C ILE A 286 -7.39 3.16 -10.61
N VAL A 287 -7.07 2.07 -9.93
CA VAL A 287 -7.02 2.00 -8.47
C VAL A 287 -6.00 2.99 -7.90
N SER A 288 -4.82 3.09 -8.51
CA SER A 288 -3.79 4.05 -8.13
C SER A 288 -4.23 5.50 -8.33
N VAL A 289 -4.90 5.80 -9.46
CA VAL A 289 -5.45 7.13 -9.76
C VAL A 289 -6.58 7.50 -8.79
N ALA A 290 -7.40 6.54 -8.37
CA ALA A 290 -8.48 6.77 -7.41
C ALA A 290 -7.99 7.32 -6.05
N CYS A 291 -6.74 7.06 -5.67
CA CYS A 291 -6.14 7.66 -4.49
C CYS A 291 -6.03 9.19 -4.57
N LEU A 292 -5.86 9.77 -5.78
CA LEU A 292 -5.68 11.22 -5.94
C LEU A 292 -6.91 12.02 -5.46
N PRO A 293 -8.13 11.81 -6.00
CA PRO A 293 -9.31 12.54 -5.56
C PRO A 293 -9.67 12.27 -4.09
N ILE A 294 -9.55 11.01 -3.64
CA ILE A 294 -9.88 10.61 -2.28
C ILE A 294 -8.94 11.27 -1.27
N PHE A 295 -7.64 11.29 -1.53
CA PHE A 295 -6.68 11.94 -0.65
C PHE A 295 -6.74 13.48 -0.72
N PHE A 296 -7.21 14.03 -1.85
CA PHE A 296 -7.31 15.47 -2.04
C PHE A 296 -8.47 16.09 -1.24
N THR A 297 -9.59 15.38 -1.10
CA THR A 297 -10.76 15.82 -0.34
C THR A 297 -10.47 15.83 1.15
N GLY A 298 -10.44 17.03 1.75
CA GLY A 298 -10.18 17.20 3.18
C GLY A 298 -8.80 16.77 3.68
N ALA A 299 -7.87 16.35 2.79
CA ALA A 299 -6.58 15.75 3.13
C ALA A 299 -6.73 14.59 4.15
N ARG A 300 -7.80 13.81 4.01
CA ARG A 300 -8.17 12.70 4.91
C ARG A 300 -8.92 11.64 4.11
N ILE A 301 -8.70 10.39 4.45
CA ILE A 301 -9.50 9.27 3.97
C ILE A 301 -10.56 8.98 5.03
N ASP A 302 -11.81 9.17 4.70
CA ASP A 302 -12.93 8.90 5.59
C ASP A 302 -13.35 7.43 5.57
N ARG A 303 -14.11 6.99 6.58
CA ARG A 303 -14.57 5.61 6.70
C ARG A 303 -15.39 5.14 5.50
N TRP A 304 -16.21 6.01 4.92
CA TRP A 304 -17.02 5.65 3.77
C TRP A 304 -16.18 5.43 2.50
N GLU A 305 -15.08 6.19 2.33
CA GLU A 305 -14.11 6.01 1.25
C GLU A 305 -13.34 4.69 1.44
N GLY A 306 -12.98 4.38 2.69
CA GLY A 306 -12.43 3.07 3.05
C GLY A 306 -13.40 1.92 2.74
N ALA A 307 -14.68 2.07 3.07
CA ALA A 307 -15.71 1.07 2.73
C ALA A 307 -15.90 0.92 1.22
N LEU A 308 -15.79 2.02 0.46
CA LEU A 308 -15.82 2.00 -1.00
C LEU A 308 -14.63 1.20 -1.57
N PHE A 309 -13.43 1.42 -1.06
CA PHE A 309 -12.25 0.64 -1.46
C PHE A 309 -12.45 -0.86 -1.18
N LEU A 310 -12.97 -1.22 -0.01
CA LEU A 310 -13.27 -2.62 0.32
C LEU A 310 -14.32 -3.23 -0.61
N ALA A 311 -15.36 -2.48 -0.95
CA ALA A 311 -16.39 -2.94 -1.90
C ALA A 311 -15.78 -3.21 -3.29
N TYR A 312 -14.88 -2.34 -3.77
CA TYR A 312 -14.14 -2.56 -5.02
C TYR A 312 -13.20 -3.76 -4.94
N TYR A 313 -12.58 -4.01 -3.79
CA TYR A 313 -11.76 -5.20 -3.62
C TYR A 313 -12.58 -6.49 -3.72
N VAL A 314 -13.73 -6.54 -3.06
CA VAL A 314 -14.66 -7.68 -3.16
C VAL A 314 -15.15 -7.88 -4.61
N ALA A 315 -15.48 -6.79 -5.30
CA ALA A 315 -15.85 -6.85 -6.70
C ALA A 315 -14.71 -7.36 -7.60
N TYR A 316 -13.48 -6.91 -7.35
CA TYR A 316 -12.30 -7.40 -8.07
C TYR A 316 -12.06 -8.90 -7.85
N LEU A 317 -12.15 -9.37 -6.60
CA LEU A 317 -12.07 -10.81 -6.31
C LEU A 317 -13.19 -11.61 -7.00
N GLY A 318 -14.40 -11.05 -7.05
CA GLY A 318 -15.52 -11.63 -7.79
C GLY A 318 -15.21 -11.79 -9.28
N CYS A 319 -14.58 -10.77 -9.90
CA CYS A 319 -14.15 -10.83 -11.30
C CYS A 319 -13.11 -11.94 -11.52
N LEU A 320 -12.05 -11.97 -10.70
CA LEU A 320 -11.01 -12.98 -10.78
C LEU A 320 -11.57 -14.42 -10.57
N PHE A 321 -12.51 -14.55 -9.64
CA PHE A 321 -13.15 -15.86 -9.40
C PHE A 321 -13.99 -16.31 -10.60
N LEU A 322 -14.82 -15.44 -11.18
CA LEU A 322 -15.63 -15.74 -12.35
C LEU A 322 -14.76 -16.08 -13.58
N GLU A 323 -13.64 -15.37 -13.74
CA GLU A 323 -12.66 -15.65 -14.79
C GLU A 323 -12.01 -17.04 -14.59
N ALA A 324 -11.59 -17.32 -13.37
CA ALA A 324 -10.90 -18.57 -13.04
C ALA A 324 -11.77 -19.81 -13.18
N VAL A 325 -13.11 -19.68 -13.06
CA VAL A 325 -14.08 -20.78 -13.29
C VAL A 325 -14.73 -20.73 -14.68
N ASP A 326 -14.27 -19.82 -15.55
CA ASP A 326 -14.83 -19.62 -16.92
C ASP A 326 -16.36 -19.47 -16.93
N HIS A 327 -16.88 -18.63 -16.02
CA HIS A 327 -18.32 -18.52 -15.79
C HIS A 327 -19.01 -17.58 -16.80
N ASP A 328 -20.11 -18.02 -17.40
CA ASP A 328 -20.88 -17.27 -18.41
C ASP A 328 -21.32 -15.85 -18.00
N VAL A 329 -21.37 -15.58 -16.71
CA VAL A 329 -21.73 -14.26 -16.15
C VAL A 329 -20.60 -13.26 -16.25
N LEU A 330 -19.34 -13.66 -16.46
CA LEU A 330 -18.17 -12.79 -16.49
C LEU A 330 -18.32 -11.58 -17.45
N PRO A 331 -18.77 -11.74 -18.71
CA PRO A 331 -18.94 -10.62 -19.62
C PRO A 331 -19.97 -9.60 -19.13
N LEU A 332 -21.08 -10.06 -18.54
CA LEU A 332 -22.10 -9.20 -17.96
C LEU A 332 -21.56 -8.46 -16.73
N TYR A 333 -20.88 -9.18 -15.84
CA TYR A 333 -20.28 -8.63 -14.62
C TYR A 333 -19.23 -7.56 -14.94
N SER A 334 -18.28 -7.89 -15.81
CA SER A 334 -17.25 -6.93 -16.24
C SER A 334 -17.86 -5.74 -16.99
N GLY A 335 -18.87 -5.96 -17.83
CA GLY A 335 -19.62 -4.90 -18.51
C GLY A 335 -20.28 -3.93 -17.54
N ILE A 336 -20.94 -4.42 -16.49
CA ILE A 336 -21.55 -3.58 -15.45
C ILE A 336 -20.46 -2.77 -14.72
N MET A 337 -19.35 -3.41 -14.36
CA MET A 337 -18.25 -2.72 -13.67
C MET A 337 -17.66 -1.60 -14.53
N TRP A 338 -17.31 -1.87 -15.79
CA TRP A 338 -16.67 -0.91 -16.69
C TRP A 338 -17.61 0.22 -17.18
N LEU A 339 -18.87 -0.11 -17.49
CA LEU A 339 -19.81 0.85 -18.09
C LEU A 339 -20.63 1.62 -17.08
N PHE A 340 -20.76 1.12 -15.86
CA PHE A 340 -21.64 1.73 -14.87
C PHE A 340 -20.93 2.07 -13.56
N VAL A 341 -20.32 1.10 -12.87
CA VAL A 341 -19.79 1.31 -11.53
C VAL A 341 -18.57 2.23 -11.53
N ILE A 342 -17.59 1.99 -12.41
CA ILE A 342 -16.38 2.81 -12.50
C ILE A 342 -16.71 4.24 -12.96
N PRO A 343 -17.46 4.49 -14.06
CA PRO A 343 -17.82 5.84 -14.46
C PRO A 343 -18.62 6.60 -13.41
N LEU A 344 -19.60 5.95 -12.76
CA LEU A 344 -20.37 6.57 -11.69
C LEU A 344 -19.47 7.00 -10.52
N THR A 345 -18.50 6.16 -10.14
CA THR A 345 -17.53 6.49 -9.09
C THR A 345 -16.66 7.67 -9.51
N VAL A 346 -16.13 7.68 -10.74
CA VAL A 346 -15.32 8.78 -11.26
C VAL A 346 -16.10 10.09 -11.25
N VAL A 347 -17.36 10.08 -11.69
CA VAL A 347 -18.25 11.27 -11.65
C VAL A 347 -18.47 11.72 -10.20
N THR A 348 -18.78 10.78 -9.29
CA THR A 348 -19.03 11.10 -7.88
C THR A 348 -17.78 11.73 -7.23
N LEU A 349 -16.61 11.12 -7.41
CA LEU A 349 -15.35 11.65 -6.89
C LEU A 349 -15.02 13.01 -7.53
N GLY A 350 -15.25 13.17 -8.84
CA GLY A 350 -15.09 14.45 -9.55
C GLY A 350 -15.97 15.55 -8.98
N VAL A 351 -17.24 15.27 -8.69
CA VAL A 351 -18.15 16.24 -8.06
C VAL A 351 -17.67 16.62 -6.66
N ILE A 352 -17.21 15.67 -5.87
CA ILE A 352 -16.69 15.94 -4.52
C ILE A 352 -15.45 16.84 -4.60
N VAL A 353 -14.50 16.55 -5.49
CA VAL A 353 -13.29 17.38 -5.71
C VAL A 353 -13.67 18.81 -6.13
N VAL A 354 -14.61 18.95 -7.09
CA VAL A 354 -15.06 20.28 -7.54
C VAL A 354 -15.73 21.06 -6.40
N ARG A 355 -16.53 20.42 -5.56
CA ARG A 355 -17.14 21.06 -4.38
C ARG A 355 -16.07 21.53 -3.40
N GLU A 356 -15.08 20.70 -3.11
CA GLU A 356 -13.95 21.05 -2.23
C GLU A 356 -13.14 22.23 -2.77
N LEU A 357 -12.81 22.24 -4.07
CA LEU A 357 -12.11 23.35 -4.71
C LEU A 357 -12.91 24.67 -4.64
N ARG A 358 -14.23 24.59 -4.82
CA ARG A 358 -15.12 25.78 -4.69
C ARG A 358 -15.18 26.29 -3.25
N ALA A 359 -15.24 25.39 -2.26
CA ALA A 359 -15.22 25.75 -0.84
C ALA A 359 -13.93 26.49 -0.49
N ARG A 360 -12.78 25.92 -0.83
CA ARG A 360 -11.46 26.55 -0.59
C ARG A 360 -11.28 27.92 -1.25
N ARG A 361 -11.88 28.13 -2.45
CA ARG A 361 -11.86 29.44 -3.10
C ARG A 361 -12.73 30.47 -2.37
N ARG A 362 -13.85 30.05 -1.78
CA ARG A 362 -14.72 30.95 -1.00
C ARG A 362 -14.06 31.36 0.31
N ASP A 363 -13.43 30.41 1.01
CA ASP A 363 -12.73 30.66 2.27
C ASP A 363 -11.51 31.57 2.06
N GLY A 364 -10.72 31.36 1.00
CA GLY A 364 -9.61 32.24 0.62
C GLY A 364 -10.05 33.63 0.16
N ALA A 365 -11.26 33.78 -0.36
CA ALA A 365 -11.81 35.08 -0.70
C ALA A 365 -12.29 35.85 0.56
N SER A 366 -12.78 35.12 1.58
CA SER A 366 -13.24 35.74 2.84
C SER A 366 -12.10 36.21 3.73
N GLU A 367 -10.89 35.62 3.63
CA GLU A 367 -9.69 36.12 4.34
C GLU A 367 -9.11 37.40 3.73
N LEU A 368 -9.45 37.75 2.48
CA LEU A 368 -9.02 38.97 1.81
C LEU A 368 -9.95 40.15 2.09
N ASP A 369 -11.13 39.91 2.65
CA ASP A 369 -12.12 40.92 3.03
C ASP A 369 -12.05 41.35 4.53
N ILE A 370 -10.87 41.31 5.15
CA ILE A 370 -10.67 41.97 6.44
C ILE A 370 -10.73 43.46 6.19
N PRO A 371 -11.73 44.21 6.73
CA PRO A 371 -11.77 45.66 6.57
C PRO A 371 -10.51 46.27 7.16
N LEU A 372 -9.73 46.95 6.33
CA LEU A 372 -8.69 47.82 6.82
C LEU A 372 -9.33 48.84 7.79
N ASP A 373 -9.09 48.60 9.06
CA ASP A 373 -9.57 49.47 10.15
C ASP A 373 -9.17 50.93 9.85
N LYS A 374 -10.14 51.80 9.72
CA LYS A 374 -9.91 53.23 9.51
C LYS A 374 -9.16 53.74 10.71
N PRO A 375 -8.04 54.48 10.54
CA PRO A 375 -7.37 55.13 11.65
C PRO A 375 -8.36 56.09 12.31
N GLY A 376 -8.60 55.84 13.60
CA GLY A 376 -9.54 56.59 14.42
C GLY A 376 -9.22 58.08 14.43
N SER A 377 -10.26 58.84 14.16
CA SER A 377 -10.37 60.27 14.52
C SER A 377 -10.59 60.37 16.02
N ALA A 378 -9.66 60.96 16.75
CA ALA A 378 -9.77 61.89 17.85
C ALA A 378 -8.51 61.81 18.72
#